data_432516614f73476ec02a4b89a09bf13a
#
_entry.id   432516614f73476ec02a4b89a09bf13a
#
_cell.length_a   1.000
_cell.length_b   1.000
_cell.length_c   1.000
_cell.angle_alpha   90.00
_cell.angle_beta   90.00
_cell.angle_gamma   90.00
#
_symmetry.space_group_name_H-M   'P 1'
#
loop_
_entity.id
_entity.type
_entity.pdbx_description
1 polymer ?
#
loop_
_entity_poly.entity_id
_entity_poly.type
_entity_poly.pdbx_seq_one_letter_code
_entity_poly.pdbx_strand_id
1 'polypeptide(L)'
;MEVCQMLTGSGGWPLTIIATPDRKPFFAGTYFPKDSRFGLPGLLNILQVISEGWHSDKERLVAQADRVLSALKDENKRDYRGAQGTSEAGRTGGEDAKHQEILERAFDSYSGSFDKENGGFGTAPKFPSPHNLMFLLGYWKKTGKRRALEMAETTVRRAYAGGLYDHVGFGFFRYSTDAKWMVPHFEKMLYDNALMLMAPLWPSTLD
;
A
#
# COMPACT_ATOMS: atom_id res chain seq x y z
N MET A 1 4.55 5.49 -6.77
CA MET A 1 5.19 4.72 -5.69
C MET A 1 5.98 3.54 -6.26
N GLU A 2 5.40 2.70 -7.10
CA GLU A 2 6.03 1.53 -7.77
C GLU A 2 7.40 1.86 -8.39
N VAL A 3 7.50 2.95 -9.17
CA VAL A 3 8.78 3.41 -9.75
C VAL A 3 9.86 3.61 -8.68
N CYS A 4 9.51 4.20 -7.54
CA CYS A 4 10.46 4.44 -6.46
C CYS A 4 10.90 3.12 -5.82
N GLN A 5 9.95 2.24 -5.53
CA GLN A 5 10.23 0.91 -4.99
C GLN A 5 11.10 0.07 -5.92
N MET A 6 10.83 0.11 -7.23
CA MET A 6 11.63 -0.60 -8.23
C MET A 6 13.07 -0.07 -8.31
N LEU A 7 13.27 1.25 -8.28
CA LEU A 7 14.58 1.86 -8.45
C LEU A 7 15.42 1.89 -7.17
N THR A 8 14.79 1.95 -6.00
CA THR A 8 15.48 2.17 -4.72
C THR A 8 15.29 1.03 -3.71
N GLY A 9 14.42 0.06 -4.02
CA GLY A 9 14.04 -1.01 -3.09
C GLY A 9 13.07 -0.57 -1.98
N SER A 10 12.73 0.72 -1.91
CA SER A 10 11.85 1.29 -0.89
C SER A 10 10.96 2.38 -1.45
N GLY A 11 9.89 2.72 -0.74
CA GLY A 11 8.98 3.81 -1.10
C GLY A 11 8.60 4.61 0.14
N GLY A 12 8.12 5.84 -0.05
CA GLY A 12 7.72 6.71 1.05
C GLY A 12 7.37 8.12 0.57
N TRP A 13 6.99 8.95 1.52
CA TRP A 13 6.71 10.36 1.31
C TRP A 13 7.74 11.24 2.03
N PRO A 14 8.09 12.39 1.46
CA PRO A 14 7.72 12.90 0.13
C PRO A 14 8.29 12.03 -0.99
N LEU A 15 7.60 12.00 -2.15
CA LEU A 15 8.02 11.22 -3.32
C LEU A 15 8.54 12.15 -4.41
N THR A 16 9.77 11.91 -4.85
CA THR A 16 10.42 12.63 -5.96
C THR A 16 10.60 11.68 -7.13
N ILE A 17 10.10 12.04 -8.29
CA ILE A 17 10.30 11.31 -9.55
C ILE A 17 10.73 12.31 -10.63
N ILE A 18 11.79 11.96 -11.38
CA ILE A 18 12.21 12.71 -12.54
C ILE A 18 12.00 11.86 -13.78
N ALA A 19 11.34 12.45 -14.77
CA ALA A 19 10.95 11.76 -16.00
C ALA A 19 11.37 12.60 -17.23
N THR A 20 11.46 11.92 -18.36
CA THR A 20 11.62 12.56 -19.66
C THR A 20 10.37 13.36 -20.05
N PRO A 21 10.44 14.27 -21.04
CA PRO A 21 9.27 15.05 -21.50
C PRO A 21 8.09 14.18 -21.95
N ASP A 22 8.34 12.96 -22.44
CA ASP A 22 7.35 11.95 -22.80
C ASP A 22 6.93 11.06 -21.60
N ARG A 23 7.17 11.55 -20.36
CA ARG A 23 6.72 10.99 -19.08
C ARG A 23 7.30 9.61 -18.73
N LYS A 24 8.46 9.27 -19.23
CA LYS A 24 9.15 8.04 -18.86
C LYS A 24 10.08 8.31 -17.67
N PRO A 25 9.86 7.67 -16.51
CA PRO A 25 10.67 7.91 -15.32
C PRO A 25 12.07 7.30 -15.46
N PHE A 26 13.10 8.00 -15.00
CA PHE A 26 14.48 7.50 -15.00
C PHE A 26 15.20 7.71 -13.67
N PHE A 27 14.62 8.51 -12.76
CA PHE A 27 15.14 8.73 -11.42
C PHE A 27 13.96 8.80 -10.43
N ALA A 28 14.15 8.22 -9.25
CA ALA A 28 13.20 8.32 -8.14
C ALA A 28 13.92 8.31 -6.80
N GLY A 29 13.25 8.83 -5.80
CA GLY A 29 13.66 8.80 -4.41
C GLY A 29 12.58 9.42 -3.52
N THR A 30 12.80 9.37 -2.21
CA THR A 30 11.86 9.95 -1.26
C THR A 30 12.28 11.38 -0.91
N TYR A 31 12.82 11.59 0.25
CA TYR A 31 13.25 12.90 0.72
C TYR A 31 14.69 13.21 0.29
N PHE A 32 14.90 14.42 -0.22
CA PHE A 32 16.22 15.00 -0.45
C PHE A 32 16.31 16.34 0.28
N PRO A 33 17.34 16.58 1.10
CA PRO A 33 17.60 17.91 1.64
C PRO A 33 17.93 18.88 0.50
N LYS A 34 17.77 20.19 0.71
CA LYS A 34 18.14 21.21 -0.28
C LYS A 34 19.61 21.08 -0.70
N ASP A 35 20.48 21.03 0.30
CA ASP A 35 21.93 20.89 0.14
C ASP A 35 22.40 19.57 0.75
N SER A 36 23.48 18.99 0.25
CA SER A 36 24.02 17.71 0.75
C SER A 36 24.38 17.81 2.23
N ARG A 37 23.86 16.87 3.05
CA ARG A 37 24.14 16.79 4.48
C ARG A 37 23.91 15.38 5.01
N PHE A 38 24.63 15.02 6.07
CA PHE A 38 24.48 13.72 6.74
C PHE A 38 24.59 12.51 5.80
N GLY A 39 25.45 12.59 4.77
CA GLY A 39 25.63 11.53 3.79
C GLY A 39 24.50 11.42 2.74
N LEU A 40 23.49 12.28 2.81
CA LEU A 40 22.43 12.35 1.80
C LEU A 40 22.77 13.40 0.74
N PRO A 41 22.59 13.09 -0.56
CA PRO A 41 22.77 14.07 -1.63
C PRO A 41 21.71 15.18 -1.54
N GLY A 42 22.10 16.41 -1.78
CA GLY A 42 21.17 17.54 -1.88
C GLY A 42 20.37 17.52 -3.18
N LEU A 43 19.12 17.98 -3.12
CA LEU A 43 18.25 18.08 -4.29
C LEU A 43 18.90 18.92 -5.40
N LEU A 44 19.55 20.05 -5.04
CA LEU A 44 20.23 20.92 -6.02
C LEU A 44 21.36 20.18 -6.75
N ASN A 45 22.15 19.37 -6.02
CA ASN A 45 23.21 18.57 -6.64
C ASN A 45 22.65 17.48 -7.58
N ILE A 46 21.55 16.83 -7.17
CA ILE A 46 20.88 15.83 -8.02
C ILE A 46 20.38 16.49 -9.32
N LEU A 47 19.71 17.63 -9.22
CA LEU A 47 19.20 18.35 -10.39
C LEU A 47 20.33 18.81 -11.31
N GLN A 48 21.44 19.28 -10.75
CA GLN A 48 22.61 19.67 -11.53
C GLN A 48 23.19 18.49 -12.30
N VAL A 49 23.46 17.36 -11.64
CA VAL A 49 23.99 16.13 -12.28
C VAL A 49 23.06 15.64 -13.39
N ILE A 50 21.75 15.66 -13.14
CA ILE A 50 20.75 15.25 -14.14
C ILE A 50 20.73 16.26 -15.31
N SER A 51 20.81 17.56 -15.04
CA SER A 51 20.87 18.58 -16.09
C SER A 51 22.11 18.42 -16.96
N GLU A 52 23.28 18.24 -16.36
CA GLU A 52 24.53 17.97 -17.07
C GLU A 52 24.44 16.68 -17.91
N GLY A 53 23.94 15.61 -17.33
CA GLY A 53 23.70 14.33 -18.05
C GLY A 53 22.70 14.47 -19.20
N TRP A 54 21.67 15.30 -19.04
CA TRP A 54 20.70 15.57 -20.11
C TRP A 54 21.30 16.33 -21.30
N HIS A 55 22.29 17.17 -21.05
CA HIS A 55 22.99 17.90 -22.13
C HIS A 55 24.12 17.08 -22.75
N SER A 56 24.82 16.27 -21.97
CA SER A 56 26.02 15.54 -22.43
C SER A 56 25.72 14.12 -22.95
N ASP A 57 24.72 13.44 -22.39
CA ASP A 57 24.41 12.02 -22.67
C ASP A 57 22.90 11.73 -22.54
N LYS A 58 22.11 12.49 -23.29
CA LYS A 58 20.64 12.38 -23.29
C LYS A 58 20.18 10.97 -23.67
N GLU A 59 20.86 10.34 -24.64
CA GLU A 59 20.48 9.01 -25.13
C GLU A 59 20.56 7.95 -24.04
N ARG A 60 21.55 8.03 -23.16
CA ARG A 60 21.67 7.13 -22.03
C ARG A 60 20.51 7.28 -21.03
N LEU A 61 20.12 8.52 -20.72
CA LEU A 61 18.99 8.78 -19.81
C LEU A 61 17.67 8.32 -20.40
N VAL A 62 17.46 8.52 -21.70
CA VAL A 62 16.27 8.02 -22.41
C VAL A 62 16.25 6.50 -22.43
N ALA A 63 17.36 5.85 -22.73
CA ALA A 63 17.46 4.39 -22.71
C ALA A 63 17.23 3.82 -21.29
N GLN A 64 17.66 4.52 -20.25
CA GLN A 64 17.35 4.15 -18.87
C GLN A 64 15.84 4.27 -18.59
N ALA A 65 15.21 5.37 -19.01
CA ALA A 65 13.78 5.59 -18.87
C ALA A 65 12.95 4.50 -19.58
N ASP A 66 13.36 4.10 -20.79
CA ASP A 66 12.70 3.02 -21.53
C ASP A 66 12.82 1.66 -20.82
N ARG A 67 13.97 1.36 -20.23
CA ARG A 67 14.17 0.15 -19.41
C ARG A 67 13.26 0.13 -18.18
N VAL A 68 13.18 1.24 -17.45
CA VAL A 68 12.30 1.38 -16.28
C VAL A 68 10.84 1.20 -16.68
N LEU A 69 10.42 1.83 -17.77
CA LEU A 69 9.05 1.71 -18.26
C LEU A 69 8.70 0.27 -18.70
N SER A 70 9.65 -0.41 -19.35
CA SER A 70 9.46 -1.81 -19.76
C SER A 70 9.34 -2.73 -18.56
N ALA A 71 10.18 -2.56 -17.55
CA ALA A 71 10.13 -3.35 -16.32
C ALA A 71 8.80 -3.13 -15.56
N LEU A 72 8.33 -1.88 -15.46
CA LEU A 72 7.01 -1.57 -14.88
C LEU A 72 5.85 -2.25 -15.62
N LYS A 73 5.90 -2.24 -16.95
CA LYS A 73 4.88 -2.91 -17.78
C LYS A 73 4.89 -4.44 -17.58
N ASP A 74 6.06 -5.02 -17.41
CA ASP A 74 6.20 -6.47 -17.22
C ASP A 74 5.78 -6.89 -15.80
N GLU A 75 6.05 -6.08 -14.78
CA GLU A 75 5.56 -6.29 -13.42
C GLU A 75 4.03 -6.20 -13.37
N ASN A 76 3.45 -5.15 -13.94
CA ASN A 76 1.99 -5.01 -14.06
C ASN A 76 1.35 -6.16 -14.86
N LYS A 77 2.01 -6.68 -15.89
CA LYS A 77 1.52 -7.86 -16.63
C LYS A 77 1.60 -9.14 -15.80
N ARG A 78 2.61 -9.29 -14.93
CA ARG A 78 2.73 -10.45 -14.03
C ARG A 78 1.63 -10.41 -12.97
N ASP A 79 1.38 -9.25 -12.38
CA ASP A 79 0.29 -9.06 -11.43
C ASP A 79 -1.08 -9.29 -12.08
N TYR A 80 -1.26 -8.79 -13.31
CA TYR A 80 -2.48 -9.01 -14.10
C TYR A 80 -2.62 -10.47 -14.56
N ARG A 81 -1.55 -11.18 -14.90
CA ARG A 81 -1.55 -12.61 -15.24
C ARG A 81 -1.71 -13.49 -14.02
N GLY A 82 -1.12 -13.16 -12.88
CA GLY A 82 -1.42 -13.77 -11.59
C GLY A 82 -2.90 -13.61 -11.21
N ALA A 83 -3.49 -12.49 -11.62
CA ALA A 83 -4.93 -12.24 -11.51
C ALA A 83 -5.79 -12.97 -12.57
N GLN A 84 -5.25 -13.34 -13.72
CA GLN A 84 -5.95 -14.04 -14.81
C GLN A 84 -5.65 -15.55 -14.88
N GLY A 85 -4.67 -16.05 -14.13
CA GLY A 85 -4.19 -17.43 -14.21
C GLY A 85 -5.19 -18.53 -13.81
N THR A 86 -6.46 -18.20 -13.59
CA THR A 86 -7.53 -19.16 -13.32
C THR A 86 -8.78 -18.96 -14.20
N SER A 87 -8.76 -18.10 -15.22
CA SER A 87 -9.98 -17.73 -15.95
C SER A 87 -10.18 -18.41 -17.31
N GLU A 88 -9.43 -19.44 -17.68
CA GLU A 88 -9.70 -20.20 -18.92
C GLU A 88 -10.55 -21.48 -18.72
N ALA A 89 -10.84 -21.87 -17.51
CA ALA A 89 -11.74 -22.99 -17.21
C ALA A 89 -13.11 -22.46 -16.77
N GLY A 90 -14.02 -22.24 -17.71
CA GLY A 90 -15.45 -22.10 -17.40
C GLY A 90 -16.10 -20.74 -17.70
N ARG A 91 -16.22 -20.39 -18.98
CA ARG A 91 -17.03 -19.24 -19.46
C ARG A 91 -18.56 -19.50 -19.47
N THR A 92 -19.12 -20.09 -18.41
CA THR A 92 -20.58 -20.30 -18.28
C THR A 92 -21.16 -19.89 -16.93
N GLY A 93 -20.39 -19.17 -16.09
CA GLY A 93 -20.92 -18.57 -14.86
C GLY A 93 -21.44 -17.14 -15.16
N GLY A 94 -22.67 -16.82 -14.73
CA GLY A 94 -23.22 -15.46 -14.83
C GLY A 94 -22.37 -14.42 -14.07
N GLU A 95 -22.74 -13.13 -14.18
CA GLU A 95 -22.03 -12.02 -13.52
C GLU A 95 -21.82 -12.24 -12.02
N ASP A 96 -22.78 -12.88 -11.34
CA ASP A 96 -22.70 -13.21 -9.92
C ASP A 96 -21.57 -14.17 -9.58
N ALA A 97 -21.28 -15.15 -10.43
CA ALA A 97 -20.16 -16.08 -10.21
C ALA A 97 -18.81 -15.38 -10.32
N LYS A 98 -18.67 -14.42 -11.24
CA LYS A 98 -17.46 -13.60 -11.37
C LYS A 98 -17.26 -12.68 -10.16
N HIS A 99 -18.35 -12.06 -9.68
CA HIS A 99 -18.29 -11.24 -8.47
C HIS A 99 -17.87 -12.06 -7.24
N GLN A 100 -18.41 -13.27 -7.12
CA GLN A 100 -18.06 -14.17 -6.02
C GLN A 100 -16.56 -14.56 -6.07
N GLU A 101 -16.04 -14.91 -7.25
CA GLU A 101 -14.63 -15.23 -7.44
C GLU A 101 -13.72 -14.05 -7.06
N ILE A 102 -14.07 -12.81 -7.44
CA ILE A 102 -13.31 -11.60 -7.08
C ILE A 102 -13.28 -11.43 -5.55
N LEU A 103 -14.42 -11.61 -4.88
CA LEU A 103 -14.51 -11.48 -3.43
C LEU A 103 -13.68 -12.57 -2.71
N GLU A 104 -13.71 -13.79 -3.20
CA GLU A 104 -12.91 -14.90 -2.64
C GLU A 104 -11.42 -14.65 -2.80
N ARG A 105 -10.98 -14.24 -3.97
CA ARG A 105 -9.57 -13.88 -4.22
C ARG A 105 -9.09 -12.73 -3.35
N ALA A 106 -9.92 -11.70 -3.16
CA ALA A 106 -9.60 -10.60 -2.25
C ALA A 106 -9.47 -11.12 -0.80
N PHE A 107 -10.40 -11.97 -0.34
CA PHE A 107 -10.34 -12.58 0.97
C PHE A 107 -9.07 -13.44 1.16
N ASP A 108 -8.71 -14.25 0.16
CA ASP A 108 -7.51 -15.10 0.20
C ASP A 108 -6.23 -14.26 0.26
N SER A 109 -6.17 -13.15 -0.48
CA SER A 109 -5.07 -12.18 -0.42
C SER A 109 -4.91 -11.59 0.98
N TYR A 110 -6.01 -11.14 1.61
CA TYR A 110 -5.98 -10.65 2.99
C TYR A 110 -5.60 -11.75 3.98
N SER A 111 -6.12 -12.96 3.81
CA SER A 111 -5.79 -14.10 4.68
C SER A 111 -4.31 -14.47 4.62
N GLY A 112 -3.71 -14.36 3.43
CA GLY A 112 -2.28 -14.63 3.21
C GLY A 112 -1.35 -13.58 3.82
N SER A 113 -1.77 -12.31 3.86
CA SER A 113 -0.98 -11.22 4.42
C SER A 113 -1.27 -10.90 5.90
N PHE A 114 -2.24 -11.60 6.50
CA PHE A 114 -2.68 -11.36 7.87
C PHE A 114 -1.64 -11.77 8.91
N ASP A 115 -1.28 -10.86 9.80
CA ASP A 115 -0.44 -11.15 10.97
C ASP A 115 -1.28 -11.83 12.07
N LYS A 116 -1.09 -13.14 12.22
CA LYS A 116 -1.87 -13.96 13.16
C LYS A 116 -1.59 -13.65 14.63
N GLU A 117 -0.40 -13.11 14.93
CA GLU A 117 0.02 -12.81 16.29
C GLU A 117 -0.43 -11.42 16.73
N ASN A 118 -0.17 -10.42 15.90
CA ASN A 118 -0.38 -9.03 16.24
C ASN A 118 -1.62 -8.41 15.59
N GLY A 119 -2.27 -9.11 14.67
CA GLY A 119 -3.33 -8.55 13.84
C GLY A 119 -2.80 -7.55 12.80
N GLY A 120 -3.69 -7.09 11.92
CA GLY A 120 -3.32 -6.25 10.79
C GLY A 120 -2.70 -7.03 9.63
N PHE A 121 -2.21 -6.32 8.63
CA PHE A 121 -1.74 -6.88 7.36
C PHE A 121 -0.32 -6.44 7.08
N GLY A 122 0.50 -7.36 6.60
CA GLY A 122 1.92 -7.12 6.31
C GLY A 122 2.79 -6.98 7.56
N THR A 123 3.92 -6.30 7.38
CA THR A 123 4.95 -6.08 8.43
C THR A 123 4.96 -4.60 8.88
N ALA A 124 6.11 -4.07 9.27
CA ALA A 124 6.28 -2.66 9.62
C ALA A 124 6.72 -1.83 8.38
N PRO A 125 6.27 -0.56 8.25
CA PRO A 125 5.26 0.12 9.09
C PRO A 125 3.86 -0.46 8.89
N LYS A 126 3.05 -0.53 9.95
CA LYS A 126 1.75 -1.18 9.94
C LYS A 126 0.62 -0.16 10.04
N PHE A 127 -0.28 -0.16 9.06
CA PHE A 127 -1.47 0.69 9.02
C PHE A 127 -2.71 -0.08 9.51
N PRO A 128 -3.63 0.55 10.24
CA PRO A 128 -4.88 -0.10 10.65
C PRO A 128 -5.80 -0.44 9.46
N SER A 129 -5.66 0.29 8.36
CA SER A 129 -6.35 0.06 7.09
C SER A 129 -7.85 -0.21 7.24
N PRO A 130 -8.64 0.73 7.73
CA PRO A 130 -10.05 0.51 8.08
C PRO A 130 -10.91 0.04 6.90
N HIS A 131 -10.56 0.40 5.68
CA HIS A 131 -11.23 -0.09 4.47
C HIS A 131 -11.07 -1.62 4.28
N ASN A 132 -9.93 -2.20 4.69
CA ASN A 132 -9.73 -3.64 4.69
C ASN A 132 -10.65 -4.31 5.72
N LEU A 133 -10.81 -3.67 6.88
CA LEU A 133 -11.71 -4.16 7.94
C LEU A 133 -13.16 -4.13 7.48
N MET A 134 -13.59 -3.05 6.82
CA MET A 134 -14.93 -2.93 6.24
C MET A 134 -15.19 -4.03 5.20
N PHE A 135 -14.22 -4.30 4.31
CA PHE A 135 -14.32 -5.41 3.36
C PHE A 135 -14.51 -6.74 4.08
N LEU A 136 -13.67 -7.05 5.07
CA LEU A 136 -13.72 -8.32 5.80
C LEU A 136 -15.05 -8.52 6.56
N LEU A 137 -15.55 -7.46 7.19
CA LEU A 137 -16.82 -7.51 7.91
C LEU A 137 -18.00 -7.68 6.95
N GLY A 138 -17.99 -6.99 5.79
CA GLY A 138 -18.97 -7.19 4.72
C GLY A 138 -18.91 -8.61 4.13
N TYR A 139 -17.69 -9.11 3.91
CA TYR A 139 -17.48 -10.46 3.42
C TYR A 139 -17.97 -11.52 4.39
N TRP A 140 -17.70 -11.35 5.70
CA TRP A 140 -18.26 -12.20 6.74
C TRP A 140 -19.79 -12.19 6.74
N LYS A 141 -20.41 -11.01 6.71
CA LYS A 141 -21.87 -10.89 6.68
C LYS A 141 -22.46 -11.62 5.47
N LYS A 142 -21.85 -11.48 4.29
CA LYS A 142 -22.31 -12.13 3.06
C LYS A 142 -22.12 -13.65 3.04
N THR A 143 -21.00 -14.14 3.57
CA THR A 143 -20.57 -15.55 3.38
C THR A 143 -20.64 -16.40 4.63
N GLY A 144 -20.75 -15.80 5.82
CA GLY A 144 -20.63 -16.49 7.12
C GLY A 144 -19.20 -16.92 7.45
N LYS A 145 -18.18 -16.62 6.63
CA LYS A 145 -16.79 -17.04 6.89
C LYS A 145 -16.23 -16.35 8.13
N ARG A 146 -16.29 -17.05 9.27
CA ARG A 146 -15.87 -16.55 10.59
C ARG A 146 -14.43 -16.02 10.61
N ARG A 147 -13.54 -16.59 9.80
CA ARG A 147 -12.16 -16.14 9.67
C ARG A 147 -12.03 -14.66 9.29
N ALA A 148 -12.94 -14.14 8.45
CA ALA A 148 -12.94 -12.72 8.08
C ALA A 148 -13.27 -11.83 9.29
N LEU A 149 -14.24 -12.21 10.10
CA LEU A 149 -14.59 -11.53 11.36
C LEU A 149 -13.41 -11.56 12.34
N GLU A 150 -12.79 -12.71 12.55
CA GLU A 150 -11.65 -12.89 13.46
C GLU A 150 -10.45 -12.00 13.07
N MET A 151 -10.17 -11.87 11.78
CA MET A 151 -9.10 -10.97 11.28
C MET A 151 -9.42 -9.52 11.60
N ALA A 152 -10.65 -9.06 11.37
CA ALA A 152 -11.07 -7.70 11.66
C ALA A 152 -11.04 -7.40 13.16
N GLU A 153 -11.66 -8.25 14.00
CA GLU A 153 -11.69 -8.09 15.46
C GLU A 153 -10.29 -8.10 16.07
N THR A 154 -9.44 -9.04 15.64
CA THR A 154 -8.07 -9.12 16.16
C THR A 154 -7.29 -7.86 15.83
N THR A 155 -7.43 -7.34 14.59
CA THR A 155 -6.75 -6.11 14.18
C THR A 155 -7.19 -4.92 15.03
N VAL A 156 -8.50 -4.69 15.17
CA VAL A 156 -9.02 -3.56 15.97
C VAL A 156 -8.59 -3.70 17.43
N ARG A 157 -8.72 -4.88 18.01
CA ARG A 157 -8.39 -5.14 19.42
C ARG A 157 -6.90 -4.91 19.69
N ARG A 158 -6.01 -5.40 18.81
CA ARG A 158 -4.56 -5.24 18.97
C ARG A 158 -4.12 -3.79 18.76
N ALA A 159 -4.67 -3.11 17.77
CA ALA A 159 -4.41 -1.70 17.52
C ALA A 159 -4.88 -0.81 18.69
N TYR A 160 -6.06 -1.12 19.26
CA TYR A 160 -6.61 -0.40 20.43
C TYR A 160 -5.80 -0.66 21.70
N ALA A 161 -5.43 -1.92 21.97
CA ALA A 161 -4.68 -2.28 23.17
C ALA A 161 -3.20 -1.86 23.14
N GLY A 162 -2.67 -1.56 21.95
CA GLY A 162 -1.31 -1.06 21.75
C GLY A 162 -1.21 0.47 21.87
N GLY A 163 -0.06 1.00 21.47
CA GLY A 163 0.20 2.44 21.42
C GLY A 163 -0.44 3.15 20.23
N LEU A 164 -1.08 2.42 19.28
CA LEU A 164 -1.73 3.07 18.15
C LEU A 164 -2.95 3.87 18.56
N TYR A 165 -3.67 3.46 19.60
CA TYR A 165 -4.75 4.27 20.20
C TYR A 165 -4.19 5.15 21.30
N ASP A 166 -4.51 6.43 21.26
CA ASP A 166 -4.13 7.39 22.28
C ASP A 166 -5.13 7.30 23.45
N HIS A 167 -4.74 6.65 24.53
CA HIS A 167 -5.57 6.44 25.72
C HIS A 167 -5.74 7.71 26.59
N VAL A 168 -5.01 8.79 26.31
CA VAL A 168 -5.07 10.07 27.02
C VAL A 168 -5.82 11.13 26.22
N GLY A 169 -5.40 11.33 24.96
CA GLY A 169 -5.98 12.33 24.05
C GLY A 169 -7.04 11.76 23.11
N PHE A 170 -7.32 10.48 23.20
CA PHE A 170 -8.25 9.68 22.38
C PHE A 170 -7.96 9.67 20.89
N GLY A 171 -8.51 8.67 20.19
CA GLY A 171 -8.37 8.48 18.75
C GLY A 171 -7.13 7.69 18.36
N PHE A 172 -7.13 7.21 17.13
CA PHE A 172 -6.05 6.41 16.56
C PHE A 172 -5.02 7.30 15.87
N PHE A 173 -3.76 7.00 16.11
CA PHE A 173 -2.67 7.49 15.30
C PHE A 173 -2.71 6.83 13.91
N ARG A 174 -2.05 7.47 12.93
CA ARG A 174 -2.15 7.10 11.53
C ARG A 174 -1.62 5.69 11.23
N TYR A 175 -0.44 5.35 11.77
CA TYR A 175 0.18 4.04 11.61
C TYR A 175 1.16 3.74 12.75
N SER A 176 1.52 2.47 12.89
CA SER A 176 2.61 2.03 13.77
C SER A 176 3.90 1.88 12.98
N THR A 177 5.01 2.34 13.55
CA THR A 177 6.34 2.18 12.98
C THR A 177 6.87 0.75 13.16
N ASP A 178 6.25 -0.03 14.05
CA ASP A 178 6.56 -1.44 14.32
C ASP A 178 5.38 -2.36 13.98
N ALA A 179 5.64 -3.66 13.95
CA ALA A 179 4.64 -4.68 13.63
C ALA A 179 3.67 -5.00 14.78
N LYS A 180 3.95 -4.54 16.02
CA LYS A 180 3.22 -4.92 17.24
C LYS A 180 2.25 -3.85 17.73
N TRP A 181 2.09 -2.76 16.98
CA TRP A 181 1.25 -1.60 17.34
C TRP A 181 1.74 -0.80 18.55
N MET A 182 3.02 -0.88 18.93
CA MET A 182 3.52 -0.27 20.15
C MET A 182 4.04 1.15 19.95
N VAL A 183 4.70 1.43 18.83
CA VAL A 183 5.36 2.72 18.55
C VAL A 183 4.63 3.44 17.40
N PRO A 184 3.66 4.33 17.69
CA PRO A 184 2.91 5.02 16.67
C PRO A 184 3.72 6.15 16.04
N HIS A 185 3.41 6.47 14.80
CA HIS A 185 3.72 7.79 14.25
C HIS A 185 2.69 8.78 14.79
N PHE A 186 3.14 9.76 15.57
CA PHE A 186 2.30 10.68 16.36
C PHE A 186 1.54 11.70 15.46
N GLU A 187 0.73 11.21 14.57
CA GLU A 187 -0.13 11.97 13.67
C GLU A 187 -1.52 11.34 13.68
N LYS A 188 -2.56 12.13 13.89
CA LYS A 188 -3.97 11.70 13.87
C LYS A 188 -4.66 12.32 12.65
N MET A 189 -5.17 11.47 11.77
CA MET A 189 -5.91 11.93 10.61
C MET A 189 -7.41 11.79 10.87
N LEU A 190 -8.17 12.83 10.50
CA LEU A 190 -9.63 12.82 10.67
C LEU A 190 -10.27 11.65 9.92
N TYR A 191 -9.84 11.42 8.68
CA TYR A 191 -10.41 10.35 7.85
C TYR A 191 -10.09 8.95 8.39
N ASP A 192 -8.90 8.71 8.96
CA ASP A 192 -8.55 7.43 9.57
C ASP A 192 -9.46 7.14 10.77
N ASN A 193 -9.65 8.14 11.65
CA ASN A 193 -10.51 8.01 12.82
C ASN A 193 -11.99 7.84 12.45
N ALA A 194 -12.47 8.59 11.46
CA ALA A 194 -13.83 8.43 10.94
C ALA A 194 -14.08 7.01 10.40
N LEU A 195 -13.16 6.50 9.59
CA LEU A 195 -13.27 5.15 9.03
C LEU A 195 -13.10 4.06 10.09
N MET A 196 -12.25 4.24 11.09
CA MET A 196 -12.12 3.32 12.22
C MET A 196 -13.39 3.23 13.07
N LEU A 197 -14.15 4.33 13.20
CA LEU A 197 -15.46 4.32 13.84
C LEU A 197 -16.53 3.65 12.96
N MET A 198 -16.47 3.86 11.66
CA MET A 198 -17.43 3.27 10.71
C MET A 198 -17.24 1.75 10.56
N ALA A 199 -16.02 1.25 10.58
CA ALA A 199 -15.73 -0.16 10.31
C ALA A 199 -16.54 -1.12 11.20
N PRO A 200 -16.63 -0.98 12.54
CA PRO A 200 -17.45 -1.84 13.38
C PRO A 200 -18.95 -1.71 13.14
N LEU A 201 -19.42 -0.56 12.65
CA LEU A 201 -20.83 -0.28 12.38
C LEU A 201 -21.26 -0.76 10.99
N TRP A 202 -20.32 -0.97 10.08
CA TRP A 202 -20.57 -1.29 8.67
C TRP A 202 -21.50 -2.49 8.48
N PRO A 203 -21.36 -3.63 9.20
CA PRO A 203 -22.26 -4.77 9.06
C PRO A 203 -23.71 -4.46 9.39
N SER A 204 -23.98 -3.54 10.33
CA SER A 204 -25.34 -3.16 10.71
C SER A 204 -26.03 -2.21 9.72
N THR A 205 -25.27 -1.62 8.79
CA THR A 205 -25.80 -0.70 7.77
C THR A 205 -26.08 -1.39 6.42
N LEU A 206 -25.81 -2.69 6.33
CA LEU A 206 -26.01 -3.51 5.12
C LEU A 206 -27.35 -4.30 5.10
N ASP A 207 -28.27 -4.01 6.02
CA ASP A 207 -29.62 -4.61 6.09
C ASP A 207 -30.62 -3.91 5.22
#